data_e22258f131de85912e245143544c1f04
#
_entry.id   e22258f131de85912e245143544c1f04
#
_cell.length_a   1.000
_cell.length_b   1.000
_cell.length_c   1.000
_cell.angle_alpha   90.00
_cell.angle_beta   90.00
_cell.angle_gamma   90.00
#
_symmetry.space_group_name_H-M   'P 1'
#
loop_
_entity.id
_entity.type
_entity.pdbx_description
1 polymer ?
#
loop_
_entity_poly.entity_id
_entity_poly.type
_entity_poly.pdbx_seq_one_letter_code
_entity_poly.pdbx_strand_id
1 'polypeptide(L)'
;LTAFHVYIEKLFEIELNRGMENSKNYILSTNQESPDLAVKIENAEFRYFNAEKNIFSDLNINIQKNKHTIITGPNGSGKSTLLGLISGVLYPTKGTVSVISDKFGYVGANPLILNSSLRENLMYGNNKKISDEELVNYLKLFKTFENEDRYNLEIEVSNKSLSSGQMQKIAFIRTLVYGVDILILDESTANLDSDSKKV
;
A
#
# COMPACT_ATOMS: atom_id res chain seq x y z
N LEU A 1 -18.66 -11.96 -26.34
CA LEU A 1 -19.38 -12.35 -25.11
C LEU A 1 -18.46 -13.01 -24.06
N THR A 2 -17.46 -13.79 -24.48
CA THR A 2 -16.59 -14.55 -23.56
C THR A 2 -15.63 -13.69 -22.74
N ALA A 3 -15.02 -12.64 -23.30
CA ALA A 3 -14.05 -11.81 -22.57
C ALA A 3 -14.71 -11.00 -21.45
N PHE A 4 -15.88 -10.41 -21.72
CA PHE A 4 -16.60 -9.61 -20.73
C PHE A 4 -17.10 -10.47 -19.55
N HIS A 5 -17.51 -11.71 -19.83
CA HIS A 5 -17.94 -12.65 -18.77
C HIS A 5 -16.78 -13.00 -17.82
N VAL A 6 -15.60 -13.27 -18.36
CA VAL A 6 -14.40 -13.55 -17.55
C VAL A 6 -13.99 -12.36 -16.67
N TYR A 7 -14.18 -11.12 -17.10
CA TYR A 7 -13.88 -9.94 -16.28
C TYR A 7 -14.88 -9.79 -15.13
N ILE A 8 -16.17 -10.04 -15.36
CA ILE A 8 -17.19 -10.00 -14.31
C ILE A 8 -16.93 -11.10 -13.28
N GLU A 9 -16.66 -12.33 -13.70
CA GLU A 9 -16.32 -13.43 -12.77
C GLU A 9 -15.12 -13.08 -11.89
N LYS A 10 -14.06 -12.49 -12.47
CA LYS A 10 -12.89 -12.04 -11.68
C LYS A 10 -13.21 -10.92 -10.70
N LEU A 11 -14.09 -9.97 -11.05
CA LEU A 11 -14.54 -8.93 -10.12
C LEU A 11 -15.32 -9.52 -8.94
N PHE A 12 -16.25 -10.45 -9.21
CA PHE A 12 -16.96 -11.16 -8.15
C PHE A 12 -16.02 -11.98 -7.25
N GLU A 13 -15.02 -12.64 -7.84
CA GLU A 13 -14.03 -13.39 -7.10
C GLU A 13 -13.18 -12.48 -6.19
N ILE A 14 -12.83 -11.27 -6.65
CA ILE A 14 -12.15 -10.24 -5.84
C ILE A 14 -13.05 -9.83 -4.67
N GLU A 15 -14.33 -9.54 -4.89
CA GLU A 15 -15.27 -9.16 -3.82
C GLU A 15 -15.45 -10.28 -2.80
N LEU A 16 -15.61 -11.52 -3.26
CA LEU A 16 -15.74 -12.69 -2.38
C LEU A 16 -14.46 -12.91 -1.56
N ASN A 17 -13.28 -12.72 -2.16
CA ASN A 17 -12.02 -12.82 -1.46
C ASN A 17 -11.79 -11.70 -0.43
N ARG A 18 -12.41 -10.52 -0.60
CA ARG A 18 -12.34 -9.46 0.40
C ARG A 18 -13.07 -9.83 1.69
N GLY A 19 -14.09 -10.69 1.60
CA GLY A 19 -14.89 -11.06 2.77
C GLY A 19 -15.68 -9.89 3.33
N MET A 20 -16.32 -9.07 2.47
CA MET A 20 -17.04 -7.84 2.84
C MET A 20 -18.09 -8.07 3.93
N GLU A 21 -18.70 -9.25 3.99
CA GLU A 21 -19.63 -9.66 5.06
C GLU A 21 -18.98 -9.68 6.45
N ASN A 22 -17.63 -9.74 6.49
CA ASN A 22 -16.81 -9.74 7.70
C ASN A 22 -16.20 -8.36 8.01
N SER A 23 -16.59 -7.30 7.31
CA SER A 23 -16.05 -5.94 7.49
C SER A 23 -16.18 -5.42 8.93
N LYS A 24 -17.17 -5.91 9.69
CA LYS A 24 -17.34 -5.64 11.13
C LYS A 24 -16.15 -6.11 11.99
N ASN A 25 -15.36 -7.04 11.49
CA ASN A 25 -14.16 -7.56 12.15
C ASN A 25 -12.93 -6.65 11.95
N TYR A 26 -13.09 -5.59 11.15
CA TYR A 26 -12.07 -4.56 10.93
C TYR A 26 -12.48 -3.27 11.65
N ILE A 27 -11.67 -2.82 12.58
CA ILE A 27 -12.00 -1.77 13.53
C ILE A 27 -11.03 -0.60 13.38
N LEU A 28 -11.55 0.60 13.15
CA LEU A 28 -10.77 1.82 13.35
C LEU A 28 -10.75 2.13 14.85
N SER A 29 -9.62 1.84 15.48
CA SER A 29 -9.44 2.04 16.92
C SER A 29 -9.10 3.50 17.21
N THR A 30 -9.92 4.17 17.99
CA THR A 30 -9.55 5.47 18.54
C THR A 30 -8.48 5.27 19.61
N ASN A 31 -7.58 6.25 19.80
CA ASN A 31 -6.38 6.19 20.67
C ASN A 31 -6.61 5.75 22.13
N GLN A 32 -7.85 5.51 22.56
CA GLN A 32 -8.22 5.24 23.94
C GLN A 32 -7.98 3.77 24.38
N GLU A 33 -8.10 2.80 23.45
CA GLU A 33 -8.03 1.37 23.81
C GLU A 33 -6.61 0.78 23.76
N SER A 34 -5.73 1.32 22.92
CA SER A 34 -4.35 0.84 22.79
C SER A 34 -3.43 1.99 22.38
N PRO A 35 -3.01 2.86 23.33
CA PRO A 35 -2.32 4.12 23.01
C PRO A 35 -1.00 3.92 22.25
N ASP A 36 -0.33 2.78 22.41
CA ASP A 36 0.99 2.51 21.84
C ASP A 36 0.96 1.64 20.57
N LEU A 37 -0.20 1.12 20.18
CA LEU A 37 -0.32 0.23 19.03
C LEU A 37 -0.84 0.96 17.79
N ALA A 38 -0.18 0.73 16.65
CA ALA A 38 -0.67 1.13 15.33
C ALA A 38 -1.65 0.10 14.75
N VAL A 39 -1.35 -1.19 14.97
CA VAL A 39 -2.19 -2.31 14.54
C VAL A 39 -2.24 -3.35 15.66
N LYS A 40 -3.44 -3.87 15.92
CA LYS A 40 -3.68 -5.01 16.82
C LYS A 40 -4.51 -6.04 16.06
N ILE A 41 -4.01 -7.26 15.99
CA ILE A 41 -4.72 -8.41 15.41
C ILE A 41 -4.94 -9.42 16.52
N GLU A 42 -6.18 -9.88 16.73
CA GLU A 42 -6.55 -10.78 17.81
C GLU A 42 -7.35 -11.96 17.26
N ASN A 43 -6.85 -13.17 17.48
CA ASN A 43 -7.44 -14.45 17.13
C ASN A 43 -7.95 -14.49 15.66
N ALA A 44 -7.24 -13.82 14.75
CA ALA A 44 -7.70 -13.67 13.39
C ALA A 44 -7.54 -14.96 12.58
N GLU A 45 -8.62 -15.37 11.93
CA GLU A 45 -8.63 -16.41 10.91
C GLU A 45 -8.86 -15.75 9.55
N PHE A 46 -8.18 -16.25 8.53
CA PHE A 46 -8.45 -15.83 7.16
C PHE A 46 -8.26 -16.98 6.17
N ARG A 47 -9.17 -17.05 5.22
CA ARG A 47 -9.17 -17.99 4.11
C ARG A 47 -9.70 -17.32 2.87
N TYR A 48 -9.03 -17.51 1.75
CA TYR A 48 -9.55 -17.07 0.45
C TYR A 48 -10.81 -17.84 0.06
N PHE A 49 -11.65 -17.23 -0.76
CA PHE A 49 -12.83 -17.87 -1.32
C PHE A 49 -12.42 -19.17 -2.04
N ASN A 50 -13.19 -20.23 -1.85
CA ASN A 50 -12.92 -21.59 -2.37
C ASN A 50 -11.60 -22.25 -1.96
N ALA A 51 -10.81 -21.67 -1.05
CA ALA A 51 -9.64 -22.37 -0.52
C ALA A 51 -10.07 -23.41 0.54
N GLU A 52 -9.42 -24.56 0.57
CA GLU A 52 -9.69 -25.60 1.57
C GLU A 52 -9.08 -25.28 2.94
N LYS A 53 -7.97 -24.53 2.94
CA LYS A 53 -7.19 -24.25 4.16
C LYS A 53 -7.16 -22.78 4.48
N ASN A 54 -7.14 -22.46 5.77
CA ASN A 54 -6.86 -21.12 6.24
C ASN A 54 -5.41 -20.72 5.92
N ILE A 55 -5.23 -19.48 5.52
CA ILE A 55 -3.91 -18.83 5.47
C ILE A 55 -3.45 -18.52 6.88
N PHE A 56 -4.38 -18.02 7.70
CA PHE A 56 -4.16 -17.76 9.12
C PHE A 56 -5.21 -18.46 9.96
N SER A 57 -4.76 -19.06 11.06
CA SER A 57 -5.60 -19.63 12.11
C SER A 57 -5.06 -19.14 13.44
N ASP A 58 -5.88 -18.39 14.20
CA ASP A 58 -5.51 -17.80 15.49
C ASP A 58 -4.30 -16.84 15.41
N LEU A 59 -4.29 -15.96 14.41
CA LEU A 59 -3.23 -14.96 14.24
C LEU A 59 -3.35 -13.86 15.29
N ASN A 60 -2.27 -13.65 16.05
CA ASN A 60 -2.17 -12.61 17.07
C ASN A 60 -0.92 -11.76 16.82
N ILE A 61 -1.10 -10.45 16.51
CA ILE A 61 0.00 -9.53 16.20
C ILE A 61 -0.26 -8.16 16.83
N ASN A 62 0.79 -7.57 17.39
CA ASN A 62 0.81 -6.19 17.86
C ASN A 62 1.92 -5.41 17.14
N ILE A 63 1.56 -4.35 16.41
CA ILE A 63 2.49 -3.43 15.76
C ILE A 63 2.46 -2.10 16.50
N GLN A 64 3.61 -1.66 16.97
CA GLN A 64 3.74 -0.42 17.74
C GLN A 64 3.71 0.81 16.82
N LYS A 65 3.18 1.92 17.34
CA LYS A 65 3.29 3.24 16.69
C LYS A 65 4.74 3.69 16.60
N ASN A 66 5.05 4.50 15.61
CA ASN A 66 6.36 5.12 15.43
C ASN A 66 7.51 4.10 15.40
N LYS A 67 7.24 2.89 14.95
CA LYS A 67 8.23 1.82 14.78
C LYS A 67 8.21 1.29 13.34
N HIS A 68 9.40 0.97 12.84
CA HIS A 68 9.53 0.19 11.63
C HIS A 68 9.33 -1.29 11.96
N THR A 69 8.41 -1.94 11.26
CA THR A 69 8.15 -3.38 11.42
C THR A 69 8.47 -4.09 10.12
N ILE A 70 9.30 -5.12 10.19
CA ILE A 70 9.69 -5.93 9.03
C ILE A 70 8.98 -7.27 9.14
N ILE A 71 8.26 -7.64 8.06
CA ILE A 71 7.60 -8.94 7.92
C ILE A 71 8.45 -9.79 6.99
N THR A 72 8.98 -10.90 7.51
CA THR A 72 9.82 -11.84 6.76
C THR A 72 9.20 -13.23 6.71
N GLY A 73 9.55 -13.98 5.71
CA GLY A 73 9.08 -15.37 5.55
C GLY A 73 9.21 -15.86 4.10
N PRO A 74 9.07 -17.16 3.87
CA PRO A 74 9.15 -17.75 2.54
C PRO A 74 7.99 -17.28 1.63
N ASN A 75 8.13 -17.51 0.32
CA ASN A 75 7.04 -17.25 -0.62
C ASN A 75 5.83 -18.12 -0.25
N GLY A 76 4.63 -17.56 -0.35
CA GLY A 76 3.39 -18.25 0.01
C GLY A 76 3.08 -18.30 1.52
N SER A 77 3.91 -17.72 2.40
CA SER A 77 3.65 -17.70 3.86
C SER A 77 2.53 -16.76 4.31
N GLY A 78 1.88 -16.04 3.39
CA GLY A 78 0.78 -15.13 3.70
C GLY A 78 1.19 -13.67 3.96
N LYS A 79 2.43 -13.25 3.64
CA LYS A 79 2.88 -11.86 3.86
C LYS A 79 1.93 -10.82 3.23
N SER A 80 1.66 -10.94 1.93
CA SER A 80 0.77 -10.02 1.23
C SER A 80 -0.68 -10.12 1.72
N THR A 81 -1.11 -11.30 2.17
CA THR A 81 -2.42 -11.49 2.83
C THR A 81 -2.48 -10.72 4.15
N LEU A 82 -1.42 -10.78 4.96
CA LEU A 82 -1.32 -10.01 6.20
C LEU A 82 -1.36 -8.50 5.92
N LEU A 83 -0.63 -8.02 4.91
CA LEU A 83 -0.68 -6.61 4.49
C LEU A 83 -2.09 -6.22 4.01
N GLY A 84 -2.78 -7.11 3.30
CA GLY A 84 -4.17 -6.92 2.89
C GLY A 84 -5.15 -6.83 4.06
N LEU A 85 -4.94 -7.63 5.12
CA LEU A 85 -5.73 -7.55 6.36
C LEU A 85 -5.46 -6.24 7.11
N ILE A 86 -4.19 -5.83 7.22
CA ILE A 86 -3.81 -4.57 7.89
C ILE A 86 -4.41 -3.36 7.16
N SER A 87 -4.37 -3.34 5.83
CA SER A 87 -4.87 -2.21 5.02
C SER A 87 -6.39 -2.20 4.81
N GLY A 88 -7.14 -3.19 5.31
CA GLY A 88 -8.57 -3.30 5.11
C GLY A 88 -9.00 -3.64 3.67
N VAL A 89 -8.06 -4.10 2.85
CA VAL A 89 -8.37 -4.68 1.53
C VAL A 89 -9.01 -6.07 1.70
N LEU A 90 -8.57 -6.81 2.72
CA LEU A 90 -9.12 -8.09 3.13
C LEU A 90 -9.68 -7.99 4.55
N TYR A 91 -10.70 -8.77 4.85
CA TYR A 91 -11.31 -8.83 6.18
C TYR A 91 -11.19 -10.23 6.78
N PRO A 92 -10.81 -10.36 8.07
CA PRO A 92 -10.67 -11.67 8.69
C PRO A 92 -12.03 -12.35 8.85
N THR A 93 -12.09 -13.65 8.61
CA THR A 93 -13.32 -14.45 8.75
C THR A 93 -13.75 -14.59 10.21
N LYS A 94 -12.77 -14.59 11.13
CA LYS A 94 -12.98 -14.54 12.60
C LYS A 94 -11.90 -13.70 13.23
N GLY A 95 -12.11 -13.35 14.51
CA GLY A 95 -11.21 -12.47 15.25
C GLY A 95 -11.34 -11.03 14.80
N THR A 96 -10.36 -10.20 15.13
CA THR A 96 -10.42 -8.76 14.82
C THR A 96 -9.08 -8.23 14.31
N VAL A 97 -9.15 -7.22 13.45
CA VAL A 97 -8.03 -6.37 13.04
C VAL A 97 -8.39 -4.95 13.43
N SER A 98 -7.65 -4.37 14.35
CA SER A 98 -7.82 -2.98 14.80
C SER A 98 -6.65 -2.13 14.33
N VAL A 99 -6.93 -0.98 13.72
CA VAL A 99 -5.93 -0.04 13.20
C VAL A 99 -6.22 1.38 13.69
N ILE A 100 -5.18 2.19 13.86
CA ILE A 100 -5.33 3.56 14.39
C ILE A 100 -5.85 4.57 13.36
N SER A 101 -5.75 4.26 12.07
CA SER A 101 -6.11 5.16 10.97
C SER A 101 -6.47 4.39 9.72
N ASP A 102 -7.31 4.99 8.89
CA ASP A 102 -7.64 4.54 7.53
C ASP A 102 -6.76 5.21 6.45
N LYS A 103 -5.82 6.07 6.86
CA LYS A 103 -4.89 6.74 5.94
C LYS A 103 -3.67 5.87 5.67
N PHE A 104 -3.83 4.93 4.76
CA PHE A 104 -2.77 4.04 4.31
C PHE A 104 -2.06 4.56 3.07
N GLY A 105 -0.72 4.39 3.04
CA GLY A 105 0.06 4.41 1.82
C GLY A 105 0.53 2.99 1.49
N TYR A 106 0.36 2.57 0.25
CA TYR A 106 0.84 1.28 -0.22
C TYR A 106 1.76 1.47 -1.42
N VAL A 107 2.97 0.94 -1.31
CA VAL A 107 3.95 0.92 -2.40
C VAL A 107 4.37 -0.52 -2.64
N GLY A 108 3.90 -1.08 -3.75
CA GLY A 108 4.24 -2.43 -4.18
C GLY A 108 5.32 -2.46 -5.26
N ALA A 109 5.65 -3.67 -5.73
CA ALA A 109 6.64 -3.88 -6.78
C ALA A 109 6.27 -3.22 -8.13
N ASN A 110 4.97 -3.13 -8.43
CA ASN A 110 4.43 -2.55 -9.67
C ASN A 110 3.46 -1.41 -9.34
N PRO A 111 3.97 -0.21 -9.01
CA PRO A 111 3.11 0.91 -8.65
C PRO A 111 2.34 1.44 -9.85
N LEU A 112 1.13 1.95 -9.59
CA LEU A 112 0.31 2.61 -10.61
C LEU A 112 0.98 3.91 -11.06
N ILE A 113 1.22 4.03 -12.36
CA ILE A 113 1.61 5.26 -13.04
C ILE A 113 0.58 5.57 -14.13
N LEU A 114 0.05 6.78 -14.11
CA LEU A 114 -0.89 7.28 -15.10
C LEU A 114 -0.14 7.81 -16.33
N ASN A 115 -0.75 7.67 -17.52
CA ASN A 115 -0.29 8.37 -18.71
C ASN A 115 -0.72 9.84 -18.63
N SER A 116 0.04 10.63 -17.89
CA SER A 116 -0.27 12.04 -17.58
C SER A 116 0.97 12.75 -17.08
N SER A 117 0.84 14.02 -16.70
CA SER A 117 1.96 14.80 -16.17
C SER A 117 2.57 14.16 -14.90
N LEU A 118 3.83 14.48 -14.63
CA LEU A 118 4.51 14.09 -13.40
C LEU A 118 3.77 14.65 -12.18
N ARG A 119 3.25 15.89 -12.27
CA ARG A 119 2.40 16.51 -11.24
C ARG A 119 1.20 15.64 -10.90
N GLU A 120 0.41 15.25 -11.91
CA GLU A 120 -0.79 14.45 -11.70
C GLU A 120 -0.47 13.10 -11.08
N ASN A 121 0.66 12.49 -11.47
CA ASN A 121 1.14 11.27 -10.86
C ASN A 121 1.52 11.43 -9.39
N LEU A 122 2.18 12.53 -9.00
CA LEU A 122 2.53 12.81 -7.60
C LEU A 122 1.31 13.15 -6.75
N MET A 123 0.33 13.84 -7.33
CA MET A 123 -0.87 14.32 -6.65
C MET A 123 -2.04 13.34 -6.73
N TYR A 124 -1.88 12.19 -7.41
CA TYR A 124 -2.97 11.24 -7.58
C TYR A 124 -3.59 10.81 -6.24
N GLY A 125 -4.92 10.97 -6.13
CA GLY A 125 -5.68 10.69 -4.91
C GLY A 125 -5.56 11.75 -3.83
N ASN A 126 -4.83 12.87 -4.05
CA ASN A 126 -4.63 13.92 -3.07
C ASN A 126 -5.36 15.22 -3.46
N ASN A 127 -6.19 15.72 -2.54
CA ASN A 127 -6.91 16.99 -2.69
C ASN A 127 -6.24 18.17 -1.96
N LYS A 128 -5.07 17.96 -1.33
CA LYS A 128 -4.32 19.04 -0.66
C LYS A 128 -3.67 19.95 -1.70
N LYS A 129 -3.53 21.22 -1.35
CA LYS A 129 -2.70 22.15 -2.13
C LYS A 129 -1.25 22.01 -1.68
N ILE A 130 -0.43 21.44 -2.56
CA ILE A 130 1.02 21.31 -2.36
C ILE A 130 1.70 22.19 -3.38
N SER A 131 2.73 22.93 -2.97
CA SER A 131 3.47 23.81 -3.87
C SER A 131 4.36 23.01 -4.84
N ASP A 132 4.63 23.59 -5.99
CA ASP A 132 5.55 23.01 -6.98
C ASP A 132 6.95 22.81 -6.39
N GLU A 133 7.39 23.76 -5.60
CA GLU A 133 8.68 23.72 -4.91
C GLU A 133 8.75 22.50 -3.98
N GLU A 134 7.71 22.22 -3.22
CA GLU A 134 7.65 21.08 -2.32
C GLU A 134 7.70 19.75 -3.10
N LEU A 135 6.93 19.63 -4.19
CA LEU A 135 6.95 18.45 -5.05
C LEU A 135 8.34 18.22 -5.68
N VAL A 136 8.96 19.28 -6.18
CA VAL A 136 10.31 19.22 -6.75
C VAL A 136 11.35 18.86 -5.68
N ASN A 137 11.21 19.38 -4.46
CA ASN A 137 12.10 19.05 -3.36
C ASN A 137 12.03 17.55 -3.01
N TYR A 138 10.84 16.95 -2.98
CA TYR A 138 10.72 15.49 -2.82
C TYR A 138 11.39 14.72 -3.96
N LEU A 139 11.17 15.12 -5.22
CA LEU A 139 11.80 14.47 -6.36
C LEU A 139 13.33 14.51 -6.27
N LYS A 140 13.90 15.63 -5.86
CA LYS A 140 15.34 15.82 -5.66
C LYS A 140 15.85 15.00 -4.47
N LEU A 141 15.16 15.03 -3.34
CA LEU A 141 15.50 14.26 -2.13
C LEU A 141 15.63 12.77 -2.44
N PHE A 142 14.70 12.22 -3.19
CA PHE A 142 14.72 10.80 -3.61
C PHE A 142 15.57 10.54 -4.85
N LYS A 143 16.25 11.56 -5.39
CA LYS A 143 17.06 11.43 -6.63
C LYS A 143 16.27 10.67 -7.71
N THR A 144 15.03 11.13 -7.98
CA THR A 144 14.11 10.41 -8.88
C THR A 144 14.64 10.40 -10.30
N PHE A 145 15.29 11.48 -10.74
CA PHE A 145 15.91 11.60 -12.05
C PHE A 145 17.38 12.03 -11.91
N GLU A 146 18.22 11.57 -12.86
CA GLU A 146 19.65 11.92 -12.89
C GLU A 146 19.88 13.35 -13.40
N ASN A 147 19.03 13.84 -14.31
CA ASN A 147 19.16 15.15 -14.94
C ASN A 147 18.17 16.14 -14.34
N GLU A 148 18.64 17.36 -14.05
CA GLU A 148 17.82 18.43 -13.46
C GLU A 148 16.64 18.87 -14.34
N ASP A 149 16.79 18.82 -15.66
CA ASP A 149 15.72 19.16 -16.62
C ASP A 149 14.47 18.28 -16.49
N ARG A 150 14.61 17.08 -15.88
CA ARG A 150 13.51 16.15 -15.66
C ARG A 150 12.67 16.43 -14.41
N TYR A 151 13.04 17.44 -13.63
CA TYR A 151 12.21 17.88 -12.48
C TYR A 151 11.08 18.84 -12.89
N ASN A 152 10.82 18.99 -14.19
CA ASN A 152 9.65 19.71 -14.68
C ASN A 152 8.38 18.88 -14.42
N LEU A 153 7.48 19.41 -13.62
CA LEU A 153 6.25 18.75 -13.20
C LEU A 153 5.24 18.53 -14.33
N GLU A 154 5.36 19.28 -15.44
CA GLU A 154 4.47 19.17 -16.60
C GLU A 154 4.93 18.12 -17.63
N ILE A 155 6.06 17.43 -17.37
CA ILE A 155 6.51 16.34 -18.26
C ILE A 155 5.50 15.20 -18.21
N GLU A 156 5.05 14.75 -19.38
CA GLU A 156 4.25 13.55 -19.56
C GLU A 156 5.07 12.30 -19.23
N VAL A 157 4.57 11.46 -18.35
CA VAL A 157 5.19 10.22 -17.92
C VAL A 157 4.23 9.04 -18.08
N SER A 158 4.82 7.85 -18.20
CA SER A 158 4.07 6.60 -18.31
C SER A 158 4.93 5.43 -17.83
N ASN A 159 4.34 4.25 -17.71
CA ASN A 159 5.07 3.01 -17.42
C ASN A 159 6.15 2.67 -18.47
N LYS A 160 6.07 3.27 -19.68
CA LYS A 160 7.05 3.05 -20.76
C LYS A 160 8.21 4.04 -20.71
N SER A 161 8.02 5.22 -20.11
CA SER A 161 9.01 6.30 -20.05
C SER A 161 9.82 6.33 -18.77
N LEU A 162 9.40 5.58 -17.76
CA LEU A 162 10.02 5.52 -16.44
C LEU A 162 10.65 4.14 -16.18
N SER A 163 11.78 4.12 -15.49
CA SER A 163 12.34 2.88 -14.94
C SER A 163 11.50 2.39 -13.75
N SER A 164 11.62 1.11 -13.39
CA SER A 164 10.93 0.54 -12.22
C SER A 164 11.28 1.28 -10.92
N GLY A 165 12.56 1.67 -10.73
CA GLY A 165 12.99 2.45 -9.59
C GLY A 165 12.38 3.86 -9.56
N GLN A 166 12.26 4.54 -10.71
CA GLN A 166 11.59 5.84 -10.81
C GLN A 166 10.10 5.74 -10.48
N MET A 167 9.42 4.72 -10.99
CA MET A 167 8.01 4.46 -10.68
C MET A 167 7.80 4.23 -9.18
N GLN A 168 8.67 3.47 -8.54
CA GLN A 168 8.61 3.25 -7.08
C GLN A 168 8.86 4.53 -6.28
N LYS A 169 9.87 5.34 -6.68
CA LYS A 169 10.14 6.65 -6.04
C LYS A 169 8.93 7.59 -6.16
N ILE A 170 8.31 7.69 -7.34
CA ILE A 170 7.10 8.49 -7.55
C ILE A 170 5.94 8.00 -6.66
N ALA A 171 5.70 6.69 -6.60
CA ALA A 171 4.66 6.13 -5.74
C ALA A 171 4.94 6.38 -4.26
N PHE A 172 6.20 6.29 -3.83
CA PHE A 172 6.60 6.59 -2.46
C PHE A 172 6.38 8.07 -2.13
N ILE A 173 6.84 9.00 -2.98
CA ILE A 173 6.62 10.44 -2.81
C ILE A 173 5.13 10.74 -2.72
N ARG A 174 4.28 10.11 -3.56
CA ARG A 174 2.83 10.22 -3.51
C ARG A 174 2.28 9.94 -2.10
N THR A 175 2.78 8.90 -1.42
CA THR A 175 2.33 8.57 -0.06
C THR A 175 2.74 9.63 0.95
N LEU A 176 3.94 10.20 0.82
CA LEU A 176 4.43 11.28 1.69
C LEU A 176 3.61 12.57 1.50
N VAL A 177 3.39 12.95 0.24
CA VAL A 177 2.58 14.11 -0.14
C VAL A 177 1.14 13.97 0.36
N TYR A 178 0.57 12.78 0.30
CA TYR A 178 -0.75 12.49 0.85
C TYR A 178 -0.78 12.64 2.39
N GLY A 179 0.31 12.32 3.06
CA GLY A 179 0.44 12.36 4.52
C GLY A 179 -0.27 11.18 5.16
N VAL A 180 0.21 9.98 4.88
CA VAL A 180 -0.31 8.73 5.42
C VAL A 180 0.13 8.53 6.87
N ASP A 181 -0.71 7.85 7.66
CA ASP A 181 -0.39 7.48 9.04
C ASP A 181 0.27 6.09 9.12
N ILE A 182 -0.05 5.22 8.17
CA ILE A 182 0.53 3.88 8.04
C ILE A 182 1.04 3.69 6.62
N LEU A 183 2.35 3.43 6.48
CA LEU A 183 2.98 3.14 5.20
C LEU A 183 3.29 1.65 5.09
N ILE A 184 2.80 1.03 4.04
CA ILE A 184 3.03 -0.38 3.70
C ILE A 184 3.95 -0.45 2.48
N LEU A 185 5.09 -1.13 2.63
CA LEU A 185 6.07 -1.37 1.58
C LEU A 185 6.11 -2.87 1.28
N ASP A 186 5.59 -3.28 0.12
CA ASP A 186 5.53 -4.69 -0.29
C ASP A 186 6.51 -4.92 -1.45
N GLU A 187 7.67 -5.53 -1.13
CA GLU A 187 8.79 -5.78 -2.07
C GLU A 187 9.28 -4.53 -2.84
N SER A 188 8.84 -3.34 -2.43
CA SER A 188 9.12 -2.08 -3.12
C SER A 188 10.59 -1.67 -3.07
N THR A 189 11.36 -2.21 -2.13
CA THR A 189 12.78 -1.85 -1.96
C THR A 189 13.74 -2.68 -2.80
N ALA A 190 13.26 -3.73 -3.48
CA ALA A 190 14.12 -4.61 -4.28
C ALA A 190 14.81 -3.85 -5.44
N ASN A 191 14.13 -2.88 -6.02
CA ASN A 191 14.58 -2.10 -7.17
C ASN A 191 15.08 -0.68 -6.82
N LEU A 192 15.14 -0.32 -5.53
CA LEU A 192 15.72 0.95 -5.09
C LEU A 192 17.23 0.80 -4.95
N ASP A 193 17.98 1.81 -5.40
CA ASP A 193 19.41 1.90 -5.19
C ASP A 193 19.77 2.03 -3.70
N SER A 194 21.03 1.74 -3.37
CA SER A 194 21.53 1.73 -1.98
C SER A 194 21.40 3.09 -1.28
N ASP A 195 21.45 4.20 -2.03
CA ASP A 195 21.36 5.54 -1.49
C ASP A 195 19.91 5.90 -1.16
N SER A 196 18.96 5.53 -2.02
CA SER A 196 17.53 5.74 -1.80
C SER A 196 16.95 4.93 -0.64
N LYS A 197 17.61 3.83 -0.24
CA LYS A 197 17.23 3.02 0.93
C LYS A 197 17.58 3.66 2.28
N LYS A 198 18.40 4.72 2.27
CA LYS A 198 18.88 5.39 3.49
C LYS A 198 18.12 6.67 3.83
N VAL A 199 17.28 7.15 2.92
CA VAL A 199 16.36 8.29 3.13
C VAL A 199 15.09 7.82 3.81
#